data_2e3d0fc2d7d92bcc89781858ae0a4bda
#
_entry.id   2e3d0fc2d7d92bcc89781858ae0a4bda
#
_cell.length_a   1.000
_cell.length_b   1.000
_cell.length_c   1.000
_cell.angle_alpha   90.00
_cell.angle_beta   90.00
_cell.angle_gamma   90.00
#
_symmetry.space_group_name_H-M   'P 1'
#
loop_
_entity.id
_entity.type
_entity.pdbx_description
1 polymer ?
#
loop_
_entity_poly.entity_id
_entity_poly.type
_entity_poly.pdbx_seq_one_letter_code
_entity_poly.pdbx_strand_id
1 'polypeptide(L)'
;MGEQMTIATKQQPSSQSRGLLITGLIIAMLFAALDGTIVGTAMPRIVGELGGLGVMTWLTTAYMLTSTTMVPIAGKLADLLGRKVVYITGLIIFMVGSVLCGFTDSMTQLIVYRGLQGIGGGIMMPMALIIIGDLFTGKERAKWQGVFGALYGLSSVIGPPVGGYIVDALNWRWVFYINLPIGIIATIFIAMGLKKHKVTGPIKIDFAGITTMIIGVVSMLLALTFGGKEYAWFSWQVIGLMTVSIVAIASFIRIEKKTEEPILPVNLFANKIFSSLNGVGFLMSVGMFGAIMFVPLFMQGVVGISPSESGAIMTPMMLTMILTSVVGSRMVYRWGVKKQILVGMIIMATGFGFLTSMGIDTTKLTATSFMMVIGLGMGLVMPIITLALQESFPKSQLGVVTSSSQFFRSIGGTFGVTILGSVMNAKSASLLTDYLLPLLHKLPSQAKGMVDQIAMEIHTNPQGLYSMLFSPEAMQKVPESVRDQLIPVLKHSMVESLHVVFMVSFGIVLVGAILTLWLPHIPLGSARKVTQENSVNESPPVMEK
;
A
#
# COMPACT_ATOMS: atom_id res chain seq x y z
N MET A 1 -13.23 39.60 46.18
CA MET A 1 -14.06 38.55 45.51
C MET A 1 -13.23 37.99 44.38
N GLY A 2 -12.52 36.90 44.63
CA GLY A 2 -11.64 36.29 43.65
C GLY A 2 -12.42 35.26 42.83
N GLU A 3 -12.58 35.48 41.54
CA GLU A 3 -13.02 34.48 40.60
C GLU A 3 -11.86 33.51 40.31
N GLN A 4 -11.95 32.32 40.89
CA GLN A 4 -11.07 31.22 40.53
C GLN A 4 -11.42 30.77 39.10
N MET A 5 -10.54 31.09 38.17
CA MET A 5 -10.56 30.57 36.81
C MET A 5 -10.29 29.07 36.86
N THR A 6 -11.36 28.28 36.84
CA THR A 6 -11.30 26.82 36.83
C THR A 6 -10.74 26.38 35.49
N ILE A 7 -9.47 26.00 35.45
CA ILE A 7 -8.84 25.34 34.31
C ILE A 7 -9.59 24.04 34.12
N ALA A 8 -10.39 23.96 33.07
CA ALA A 8 -11.10 22.76 32.66
C ALA A 8 -10.08 21.67 32.35
N THR A 9 -9.84 20.79 33.32
CA THR A 9 -9.06 19.57 33.17
C THR A 9 -9.69 18.75 32.04
N LYS A 10 -8.99 18.59 30.92
CA LYS A 10 -9.37 17.68 29.84
C LYS A 10 -9.54 16.29 30.45
N GLN A 11 -10.77 15.89 30.75
CA GLN A 11 -11.10 14.56 31.25
C GLN A 11 -10.59 13.53 30.23
N GLN A 12 -9.54 12.81 30.59
CA GLN A 12 -9.11 11.63 29.86
C GLN A 12 -10.27 10.61 29.84
N PRO A 13 -10.49 9.87 28.73
CA PRO A 13 -11.50 8.83 28.72
C PRO A 13 -11.26 7.83 29.84
N SER A 14 -12.32 7.30 30.44
CA SER A 14 -12.20 6.23 31.45
C SER A 14 -11.44 5.03 30.86
N SER A 15 -10.74 4.27 31.67
CA SER A 15 -9.93 3.12 31.21
C SER A 15 -10.79 2.13 30.39
N GLN A 16 -12.05 1.95 30.75
CA GLN A 16 -13.00 1.08 30.08
C GLN A 16 -13.37 1.59 28.67
N SER A 17 -13.57 2.88 28.47
CA SER A 17 -13.85 3.45 27.15
C SER A 17 -12.64 3.42 26.23
N ARG A 18 -11.41 3.46 26.77
CA ARG A 18 -10.17 3.28 26.00
C ARG A 18 -10.01 1.86 25.47
N GLY A 19 -10.31 0.84 26.29
CA GLY A 19 -10.24 -0.55 25.87
C GLY A 19 -11.19 -0.86 24.71
N LEU A 20 -12.46 -0.45 24.82
CA LEU A 20 -13.45 -0.60 23.75
C LEU A 20 -13.01 0.10 22.45
N LEU A 21 -12.48 1.33 22.56
CA LEU A 21 -12.00 2.06 21.40
C LEU A 21 -10.86 1.34 20.68
N ILE A 22 -9.85 0.88 21.43
CA ILE A 22 -8.71 0.15 20.85
C ILE A 22 -9.17 -1.14 20.18
N THR A 23 -10.07 -1.88 20.82
CA THR A 23 -10.66 -3.10 20.24
C THR A 23 -11.41 -2.78 18.95
N GLY A 24 -12.21 -1.71 18.93
CA GLY A 24 -12.90 -1.26 17.71
C GLY A 24 -11.94 -0.89 16.59
N LEU A 25 -10.84 -0.18 16.91
CA LEU A 25 -9.80 0.17 15.94
C LEU A 25 -9.09 -1.07 15.37
N ILE A 26 -8.76 -2.04 16.24
CA ILE A 26 -8.13 -3.30 15.83
C ILE A 26 -9.05 -4.07 14.89
N ILE A 27 -10.32 -4.23 15.26
CA ILE A 27 -11.33 -4.93 14.45
C ILE A 27 -11.49 -4.23 13.10
N ALA A 28 -11.67 -2.90 13.08
CA ALA A 28 -11.87 -2.13 11.86
C ALA A 28 -10.65 -2.21 10.92
N MET A 29 -9.43 -2.13 11.47
CA MET A 29 -8.21 -2.21 10.67
C MET A 29 -7.96 -3.62 10.13
N LEU A 30 -8.16 -4.64 10.98
CA LEU A 30 -7.99 -6.04 10.59
C LEU A 30 -8.91 -6.37 9.41
N PHE A 31 -10.16 -5.98 9.51
CA PHE A 31 -11.15 -6.28 8.50
C PHE A 31 -10.95 -5.47 7.20
N ALA A 32 -10.56 -4.19 7.26
CA ALA A 32 -10.21 -3.41 6.08
C ALA A 32 -8.97 -3.99 5.33
N ALA A 33 -8.01 -4.52 6.09
CA ALA A 33 -6.83 -5.16 5.52
C ALA A 33 -7.13 -6.57 4.97
N LEU A 34 -8.05 -7.31 5.60
CA LEU A 34 -8.52 -8.61 5.13
C LEU A 34 -9.30 -8.51 3.82
N ASP A 35 -10.16 -7.49 3.66
CA ASP A 35 -10.96 -7.29 2.46
C ASP A 35 -10.09 -7.29 1.18
N GLY A 36 -8.95 -6.60 1.22
CA GLY A 36 -8.02 -6.53 0.09
C GLY A 36 -7.43 -7.89 -0.31
N THR A 37 -7.29 -8.82 0.63
CA THR A 37 -6.68 -10.14 0.40
C THR A 37 -7.71 -11.23 0.11
N ILE A 38 -8.86 -11.20 0.78
CA ILE A 38 -9.96 -12.16 0.61
C ILE A 38 -10.56 -12.07 -0.80
N VAL A 39 -10.78 -10.86 -1.33
CA VAL A 39 -11.34 -10.67 -2.68
C VAL A 39 -10.47 -11.31 -3.76
N GLY A 40 -9.14 -11.29 -3.59
CA GLY A 40 -8.21 -11.94 -4.51
C GLY A 40 -8.46 -13.44 -4.67
N THR A 41 -8.79 -14.13 -3.57
CA THR A 41 -9.08 -15.58 -3.60
C THR A 41 -10.45 -15.91 -4.18
N ALA A 42 -11.41 -14.99 -4.09
CA ALA A 42 -12.74 -15.14 -4.67
C ALA A 42 -12.77 -14.87 -6.19
N MET A 43 -11.75 -14.22 -6.74
CA MET A 43 -11.70 -13.74 -8.12
C MET A 43 -12.07 -14.81 -9.17
N PRO A 44 -11.52 -16.07 -9.14
CA PRO A 44 -11.87 -17.08 -10.13
C PRO A 44 -13.37 -17.43 -10.12
N ARG A 45 -13.98 -17.50 -8.94
CA ARG A 45 -15.42 -17.81 -8.80
C ARG A 45 -16.28 -16.63 -9.27
N ILE A 46 -15.88 -15.39 -8.96
CA ILE A 46 -16.55 -14.18 -9.42
C ILE A 46 -16.56 -14.13 -10.96
N VAL A 47 -15.41 -14.34 -11.58
CA VAL A 47 -15.28 -14.37 -13.06
C VAL A 47 -16.06 -15.53 -13.67
N GLY A 48 -16.06 -16.69 -13.04
CA GLY A 48 -16.84 -17.86 -13.49
C GLY A 48 -18.34 -17.63 -13.50
N GLU A 49 -18.88 -16.84 -12.55
CA GLU A 49 -20.31 -16.55 -12.44
C GLU A 49 -20.74 -15.29 -13.21
N LEU A 50 -20.00 -14.18 -13.08
CA LEU A 50 -20.36 -12.90 -13.69
C LEU A 50 -19.75 -12.68 -15.07
N GLY A 51 -18.81 -13.54 -15.49
CA GLY A 51 -18.01 -13.31 -16.69
C GLY A 51 -17.00 -12.16 -16.52
N GLY A 52 -16.58 -11.56 -17.64
CA GLY A 52 -15.76 -10.34 -17.62
C GLY A 52 -14.29 -10.56 -17.27
N LEU A 53 -13.68 -11.68 -17.71
CA LEU A 53 -12.26 -11.98 -17.50
C LEU A 53 -11.34 -10.83 -17.92
N GLY A 54 -11.62 -10.16 -19.05
CA GLY A 54 -10.82 -9.05 -19.54
C GLY A 54 -10.84 -7.79 -18.65
N VAL A 55 -11.82 -7.66 -17.77
CA VAL A 55 -11.96 -6.49 -16.88
C VAL A 55 -11.80 -6.85 -15.39
N MET A 56 -11.45 -8.10 -15.07
CA MET A 56 -11.37 -8.57 -13.68
C MET A 56 -10.35 -7.78 -12.82
N THR A 57 -9.27 -7.33 -13.42
CA THR A 57 -8.25 -6.51 -12.74
C THR A 57 -8.81 -5.20 -12.20
N TRP A 58 -9.87 -4.69 -12.82
CA TRP A 58 -10.55 -3.48 -12.38
C TRP A 58 -11.21 -3.61 -11.01
N LEU A 59 -11.52 -4.81 -10.53
CA LEU A 59 -12.04 -5.02 -9.17
C LEU A 59 -11.06 -4.51 -8.10
N THR A 60 -9.78 -4.79 -8.29
CA THR A 60 -8.74 -4.31 -7.39
C THR A 60 -8.34 -2.87 -7.71
N THR A 61 -8.22 -2.54 -9.00
CA THR A 61 -7.79 -1.21 -9.45
C THR A 61 -8.78 -0.13 -9.02
N ALA A 62 -10.09 -0.31 -9.19
CA ALA A 62 -11.10 0.68 -8.79
C ALA A 62 -11.06 0.94 -7.27
N TYR A 63 -10.93 -0.11 -6.47
CA TYR A 63 -10.75 0.01 -5.02
C TYR A 63 -9.46 0.77 -4.68
N MET A 64 -8.33 0.42 -5.28
CA MET A 64 -7.04 1.06 -5.00
C MET A 64 -7.02 2.53 -5.43
N LEU A 65 -7.61 2.87 -6.58
CA LEU A 65 -7.71 4.24 -7.07
C LEU A 65 -8.45 5.13 -6.07
N THR A 66 -9.65 4.71 -5.69
CA THR A 66 -10.49 5.50 -4.78
C THR A 66 -9.93 5.54 -3.37
N SER A 67 -9.43 4.40 -2.84
CA SER A 67 -8.86 4.36 -1.51
C SER A 67 -7.59 5.21 -1.40
N THR A 68 -6.67 5.12 -2.35
CA THR A 68 -5.44 5.92 -2.33
C THR A 68 -5.73 7.42 -2.41
N THR A 69 -6.65 7.80 -3.30
CA THR A 69 -7.04 9.21 -3.48
C THR A 69 -7.73 9.78 -2.24
N MET A 70 -8.53 8.95 -1.54
CA MET A 70 -9.27 9.38 -0.35
C MET A 70 -8.39 9.56 0.90
N VAL A 71 -7.22 8.93 0.97
CA VAL A 71 -6.33 8.97 2.14
C VAL A 71 -5.99 10.39 2.62
N PRO A 72 -5.44 11.32 1.80
CA PRO A 72 -5.10 12.66 2.26
C PRO A 72 -6.35 13.50 2.57
N ILE A 73 -7.43 13.32 1.82
CA ILE A 73 -8.72 13.98 2.05
C ILE A 73 -9.26 13.60 3.44
N ALA A 74 -9.25 12.30 3.75
CA ALA A 74 -9.69 11.78 5.05
C ALA A 74 -8.88 12.37 6.21
N GLY A 75 -7.56 12.51 6.05
CA GLY A 75 -6.69 13.11 7.06
C GLY A 75 -7.07 14.55 7.36
N LYS A 76 -7.26 15.37 6.33
CA LYS A 76 -7.68 16.77 6.49
C LYS A 76 -9.09 16.90 7.05
N LEU A 77 -10.05 16.12 6.51
CA LEU A 77 -11.41 16.10 7.04
C LEU A 77 -11.45 15.69 8.51
N ALA A 78 -10.58 14.77 8.93
CA ALA A 78 -10.47 14.37 10.32
C ALA A 78 -9.95 15.50 11.23
N ASP A 79 -9.07 16.35 10.73
CA ASP A 79 -8.60 17.52 11.46
C ASP A 79 -9.71 18.59 11.56
N LEU A 80 -10.53 18.78 10.52
CA LEU A 80 -11.60 19.77 10.44
C LEU A 80 -12.90 19.34 11.14
N LEU A 81 -13.41 18.14 10.83
CA LEU A 81 -14.73 17.65 11.28
C LEU A 81 -14.66 16.82 12.56
N GLY A 82 -13.43 16.44 12.94
CA GLY A 82 -13.17 15.56 14.09
C GLY A 82 -13.13 14.06 13.70
N ARG A 83 -12.31 13.32 14.44
CA ARG A 83 -11.97 11.90 14.16
C ARG A 83 -13.19 11.00 14.14
N LYS A 84 -14.14 11.21 15.07
CA LYS A 84 -15.33 10.36 15.22
C LYS A 84 -16.23 10.40 13.99
N VAL A 85 -16.55 11.60 13.52
CA VAL A 85 -17.45 11.79 12.38
C VAL A 85 -16.85 11.14 11.13
N VAL A 86 -15.60 11.48 10.81
CA VAL A 86 -14.94 11.01 9.59
C VAL A 86 -14.78 9.48 9.61
N TYR A 87 -14.37 8.91 10.75
CA TYR A 87 -14.17 7.46 10.83
C TYR A 87 -15.49 6.68 10.68
N ILE A 88 -16.55 7.10 11.40
CA ILE A 88 -17.86 6.44 11.31
C ILE A 88 -18.43 6.57 9.89
N THR A 89 -18.30 7.73 9.25
CA THR A 89 -18.69 7.92 7.85
C THR A 89 -17.91 6.95 6.93
N GLY A 90 -16.60 6.81 7.12
CA GLY A 90 -15.78 5.86 6.36
C GLY A 90 -16.23 4.41 6.53
N LEU A 91 -16.53 3.99 7.76
CA LEU A 91 -17.05 2.66 8.07
C LEU A 91 -18.42 2.41 7.39
N ILE A 92 -19.32 3.40 7.45
CA ILE A 92 -20.65 3.30 6.81
C ILE A 92 -20.51 3.18 5.29
N ILE A 93 -19.70 4.04 4.64
CA ILE A 93 -19.44 3.97 3.20
C ILE A 93 -18.86 2.61 2.82
N PHE A 94 -17.90 2.10 3.59
CA PHE A 94 -17.29 0.80 3.36
C PHE A 94 -18.32 -0.33 3.45
N MET A 95 -19.14 -0.35 4.49
CA MET A 95 -20.20 -1.36 4.68
C MET A 95 -21.24 -1.29 3.57
N VAL A 96 -21.71 -0.10 3.21
CA VAL A 96 -22.66 0.09 2.10
C VAL A 96 -22.07 -0.41 0.78
N GLY A 97 -20.83 -0.02 0.46
CA GLY A 97 -20.11 -0.53 -0.71
C GLY A 97 -19.99 -2.05 -0.70
N SER A 98 -19.72 -2.64 0.47
CA SER A 98 -19.61 -4.09 0.64
C SER A 98 -20.93 -4.81 0.40
N VAL A 99 -22.04 -4.29 0.94
CA VAL A 99 -23.39 -4.84 0.68
C VAL A 99 -23.71 -4.80 -0.81
N LEU A 100 -23.47 -3.66 -1.45
CA LEU A 100 -23.72 -3.50 -2.90
C LEU A 100 -22.87 -4.48 -3.73
N CYS A 101 -21.60 -4.70 -3.34
CA CYS A 101 -20.75 -5.71 -3.99
C CYS A 101 -21.37 -7.12 -3.90
N GLY A 102 -21.97 -7.48 -2.76
CA GLY A 102 -22.62 -8.76 -2.58
C GLY A 102 -23.95 -8.92 -3.35
N PHE A 103 -24.64 -7.82 -3.65
CA PHE A 103 -25.91 -7.81 -4.39
C PHE A 103 -25.77 -7.70 -5.91
N THR A 104 -24.54 -7.63 -6.42
CA THR A 104 -24.29 -7.39 -7.84
C THR A 104 -24.62 -8.60 -8.72
N ASP A 105 -25.09 -8.31 -9.94
CA ASP A 105 -25.39 -9.28 -10.99
C ASP A 105 -24.50 -9.11 -12.23
N SER A 106 -23.59 -8.14 -12.22
CA SER A 106 -22.65 -7.92 -13.33
C SER A 106 -21.28 -7.46 -12.85
N MET A 107 -20.24 -7.81 -13.62
CA MET A 107 -18.87 -7.40 -13.35
C MET A 107 -18.70 -5.88 -13.32
N THR A 108 -19.37 -5.14 -14.19
CA THR A 108 -19.32 -3.66 -14.22
C THR A 108 -19.89 -3.04 -12.95
N GLN A 109 -21.03 -3.53 -12.47
CA GLN A 109 -21.60 -3.07 -11.18
C GLN A 109 -20.64 -3.36 -10.03
N LEU A 110 -20.05 -4.57 -10.00
CA LEU A 110 -19.09 -4.94 -8.98
C LEU A 110 -17.88 -4.00 -8.94
N ILE A 111 -17.34 -3.62 -10.11
CA ILE A 111 -16.22 -2.67 -10.23
C ILE A 111 -16.63 -1.30 -9.66
N VAL A 112 -17.80 -0.78 -10.00
CA VAL A 112 -18.30 0.51 -9.49
C VAL A 112 -18.48 0.47 -7.98
N TYR A 113 -19.08 -0.61 -7.44
CA TYR A 113 -19.30 -0.76 -6.01
C TYR A 113 -17.98 -0.97 -5.23
N ARG A 114 -16.99 -1.64 -5.85
CA ARG A 114 -15.62 -1.69 -5.32
C ARG A 114 -14.98 -0.31 -5.24
N GLY A 115 -15.22 0.55 -6.22
CA GLY A 115 -14.81 1.95 -6.16
C GLY A 115 -15.45 2.69 -4.97
N LEU A 116 -16.74 2.52 -4.73
CA LEU A 116 -17.43 3.08 -3.57
C LEU A 116 -16.86 2.54 -2.24
N GLN A 117 -16.67 1.23 -2.15
CA GLN A 117 -16.07 0.57 -0.99
C GLN A 117 -14.67 1.09 -0.72
N GLY A 118 -13.87 1.34 -1.77
CA GLY A 118 -12.53 1.90 -1.69
C GLY A 118 -12.49 3.29 -1.05
N ILE A 119 -13.50 4.15 -1.26
CA ILE A 119 -13.62 5.44 -0.55
C ILE A 119 -13.63 5.21 0.96
N GLY A 120 -14.46 4.28 1.44
CA GLY A 120 -14.51 3.92 2.86
C GLY A 120 -13.19 3.35 3.37
N GLY A 121 -12.56 2.44 2.62
CA GLY A 121 -11.27 1.82 2.94
C GLY A 121 -10.14 2.84 3.06
N GLY A 122 -10.12 3.85 2.16
CA GLY A 122 -9.16 4.95 2.19
C GLY A 122 -9.29 5.87 3.42
N ILE A 123 -10.44 5.90 4.06
CA ILE A 123 -10.67 6.60 5.33
C ILE A 123 -10.21 5.76 6.52
N MET A 124 -10.55 4.47 6.53
CA MET A 124 -10.43 3.61 7.71
C MET A 124 -8.98 3.46 8.19
N MET A 125 -8.06 3.19 7.29
CA MET A 125 -6.67 2.88 7.62
C MET A 125 -5.90 4.07 8.22
N PRO A 126 -5.87 5.26 7.58
CA PRO A 126 -5.19 6.41 8.16
C PRO A 126 -5.87 6.88 9.46
N MET A 127 -7.21 6.78 9.56
CA MET A 127 -7.95 7.18 10.75
C MET A 127 -7.55 6.37 11.98
N ALA A 128 -7.35 5.06 11.85
CA ALA A 128 -6.90 4.23 12.97
C ALA A 128 -5.53 4.70 13.49
N LEU A 129 -4.58 4.98 12.58
CA LEU A 129 -3.25 5.46 12.93
C LEU A 129 -3.27 6.88 13.54
N ILE A 130 -4.13 7.76 13.03
CA ILE A 130 -4.32 9.13 13.56
C ILE A 130 -4.86 9.06 14.99
N ILE A 131 -5.90 8.26 15.23
CA ILE A 131 -6.51 8.12 16.55
C ILE A 131 -5.51 7.55 17.57
N ILE A 132 -4.70 6.57 17.19
CA ILE A 132 -3.61 6.07 18.03
C ILE A 132 -2.60 7.19 18.33
N GLY A 133 -2.27 8.00 17.34
CA GLY A 133 -1.42 9.20 17.51
C GLY A 133 -2.00 10.23 18.47
N ASP A 134 -3.33 10.39 18.52
CA ASP A 134 -4.00 11.30 19.44
C ASP A 134 -4.10 10.73 20.87
N LEU A 135 -4.34 9.43 21.01
CA LEU A 135 -4.55 8.75 22.30
C LEU A 135 -3.27 8.53 23.08
N PHE A 136 -2.19 8.22 22.38
CA PHE A 136 -0.92 7.79 22.97
C PHE A 136 0.22 8.73 22.61
N THR A 137 1.24 8.74 23.46
CA THR A 137 2.48 9.52 23.24
C THR A 137 3.68 8.66 23.59
N GLY A 138 4.83 9.00 23.04
CA GLY A 138 6.09 8.36 23.37
C GLY A 138 6.05 6.82 23.20
N LYS A 139 6.52 6.10 24.19
CA LYS A 139 6.67 4.62 24.16
C LYS A 139 5.35 3.88 23.91
N GLU A 140 4.23 4.37 24.45
CA GLU A 140 2.92 3.75 24.22
C GLU A 140 2.47 3.89 22.75
N ARG A 141 2.68 5.07 22.16
CA ARG A 141 2.40 5.29 20.75
C ARG A 141 3.24 4.34 19.87
N ALA A 142 4.53 4.23 20.15
CA ALA A 142 5.41 3.32 19.44
C ALA A 142 4.94 1.85 19.52
N LYS A 143 4.55 1.41 20.72
CA LYS A 143 3.99 0.06 20.93
C LYS A 143 2.77 -0.18 20.05
N TRP A 144 1.81 0.75 20.04
CA TRP A 144 0.58 0.61 19.27
C TRP A 144 0.82 0.71 17.75
N GLN A 145 1.74 1.57 17.30
CA GLN A 145 2.16 1.61 15.89
C GLN A 145 2.75 0.25 15.45
N GLY A 146 3.57 -0.37 16.31
CA GLY A 146 4.09 -1.72 16.06
C GLY A 146 2.98 -2.78 15.98
N VAL A 147 1.98 -2.74 16.88
CA VAL A 147 0.83 -3.65 16.86
C VAL A 147 0.00 -3.47 15.59
N PHE A 148 -0.25 -2.23 15.15
CA PHE A 148 -1.00 -1.95 13.93
C PHE A 148 -0.24 -2.38 12.66
N GLY A 149 1.09 -2.23 12.64
CA GLY A 149 1.93 -2.81 11.60
C GLY A 149 1.85 -4.34 11.56
N ALA A 150 1.82 -4.96 12.73
CA ALA A 150 1.65 -6.41 12.86
C ALA A 150 0.27 -6.91 12.37
N LEU A 151 -0.80 -6.16 12.65
CA LEU A 151 -2.15 -6.50 12.20
C LEU A 151 -2.27 -6.51 10.68
N TYR A 152 -1.59 -5.59 9.99
CA TYR A 152 -1.54 -5.58 8.53
C TYR A 152 -0.91 -6.85 7.96
N GLY A 153 0.23 -7.27 8.52
CA GLY A 153 0.87 -8.53 8.15
C GLY A 153 0.00 -9.76 8.46
N LEU A 154 -0.65 -9.77 9.63
CA LEU A 154 -1.55 -10.86 10.04
C LEU A 154 -2.74 -11.02 9.07
N SER A 155 -3.32 -9.91 8.61
CA SER A 155 -4.40 -9.92 7.63
C SER A 155 -3.97 -10.56 6.31
N SER A 156 -2.74 -10.30 5.87
CA SER A 156 -2.21 -10.87 4.63
C SER A 156 -1.98 -12.39 4.72
N VAL A 157 -1.71 -12.91 5.92
CA VAL A 157 -1.55 -14.36 6.17
C VAL A 157 -2.91 -15.06 6.29
N ILE A 158 -3.84 -14.47 7.04
CA ILE A 158 -5.14 -15.09 7.35
C ILE A 158 -6.13 -14.91 6.18
N GLY A 159 -6.00 -13.83 5.40
CA GLY A 159 -6.95 -13.49 4.34
C GLY A 159 -7.19 -14.61 3.33
N PRO A 160 -6.17 -15.14 2.64
CA PRO A 160 -6.37 -16.17 1.64
C PRO A 160 -7.02 -17.46 2.16
N PRO A 161 -6.61 -18.07 3.29
CA PRO A 161 -7.31 -19.23 3.84
C PRO A 161 -8.76 -18.96 4.21
N VAL A 162 -9.04 -17.83 4.85
CA VAL A 162 -10.41 -17.45 5.22
C VAL A 162 -11.26 -17.18 3.99
N GLY A 163 -10.71 -16.48 3.00
CA GLY A 163 -11.40 -16.22 1.74
C GLY A 163 -11.72 -17.49 0.97
N GLY A 164 -10.76 -18.40 0.85
CA GLY A 164 -10.97 -19.71 0.22
C GLY A 164 -12.08 -20.51 0.91
N TYR A 165 -12.01 -20.61 2.25
CA TYR A 165 -13.04 -21.31 3.03
C TYR A 165 -14.45 -20.72 2.83
N ILE A 166 -14.57 -19.38 2.85
CA ILE A 166 -15.86 -18.69 2.63
C ILE A 166 -16.41 -19.00 1.22
N VAL A 167 -15.56 -18.93 0.21
CA VAL A 167 -15.96 -19.20 -1.18
C VAL A 167 -16.38 -20.64 -1.39
N ASP A 168 -15.69 -21.58 -0.77
CA ASP A 168 -15.97 -23.02 -0.91
C ASP A 168 -17.18 -23.46 -0.07
N ALA A 169 -17.32 -22.95 1.18
CA ALA A 169 -18.39 -23.36 2.10
C ALA A 169 -19.73 -22.66 1.82
N LEU A 170 -19.71 -21.43 1.30
CA LEU A 170 -20.92 -20.62 1.07
C LEU A 170 -21.02 -20.21 -0.40
N ASN A 171 -20.57 -19.02 -0.73
CA ASN A 171 -20.33 -18.51 -2.09
C ASN A 171 -19.47 -17.24 -2.01
N TRP A 172 -18.98 -16.74 -3.16
CA TRP A 172 -18.12 -15.58 -3.20
C TRP A 172 -18.77 -14.28 -2.68
N ARG A 173 -20.09 -14.14 -2.71
CA ARG A 173 -20.81 -12.94 -2.19
C ARG A 173 -20.61 -12.77 -0.70
N TRP A 174 -20.43 -13.84 0.05
CA TRP A 174 -20.16 -13.80 1.49
C TRP A 174 -18.80 -13.20 1.83
N VAL A 175 -17.87 -13.14 0.90
CA VAL A 175 -16.61 -12.39 1.05
C VAL A 175 -16.89 -10.91 1.34
N PHE A 176 -17.98 -10.38 0.80
CA PHE A 176 -18.41 -9.01 1.04
C PHE A 176 -19.36 -8.92 2.25
N TYR A 177 -20.29 -9.83 2.40
CA TYR A 177 -21.28 -9.77 3.51
C TYR A 177 -20.66 -9.95 4.89
N ILE A 178 -19.56 -10.68 5.04
CA ILE A 178 -18.84 -10.84 6.30
C ILE A 178 -18.38 -9.50 6.88
N ASN A 179 -18.21 -8.50 6.04
CA ASN A 179 -17.81 -7.16 6.42
C ASN A 179 -18.90 -6.44 7.24
N LEU A 180 -20.17 -6.82 7.10
CA LEU A 180 -21.28 -6.15 7.80
C LEU A 180 -21.26 -6.37 9.31
N PRO A 181 -21.35 -7.62 9.82
CA PRO A 181 -21.40 -7.84 11.26
C PRO A 181 -20.13 -7.29 11.95
N ILE A 182 -18.97 -7.47 11.33
CA ILE A 182 -17.70 -6.99 11.86
C ILE A 182 -17.65 -5.45 11.86
N GLY A 183 -18.08 -4.80 10.76
CA GLY A 183 -18.14 -3.36 10.64
C GLY A 183 -19.13 -2.71 11.61
N ILE A 184 -20.29 -3.33 11.87
CA ILE A 184 -21.25 -2.86 12.86
C ILE A 184 -20.65 -2.89 14.27
N ILE A 185 -20.00 -4.00 14.66
CA ILE A 185 -19.34 -4.12 15.97
C ILE A 185 -18.25 -3.06 16.12
N ALA A 186 -17.39 -2.91 15.10
CA ALA A 186 -16.34 -1.89 15.10
C ALA A 186 -16.94 -0.47 15.23
N THR A 187 -17.99 -0.17 14.48
CA THR A 187 -18.67 1.13 14.51
C THR A 187 -19.24 1.43 15.90
N ILE A 188 -19.89 0.47 16.55
CA ILE A 188 -20.43 0.63 17.91
C ILE A 188 -19.30 0.92 18.90
N PHE A 189 -18.21 0.14 18.87
CA PHE A 189 -17.09 0.32 19.79
C PHE A 189 -16.39 1.67 19.59
N ILE A 190 -16.20 2.09 18.35
CA ILE A 190 -15.62 3.38 18.02
C ILE A 190 -16.56 4.53 18.42
N ALA A 191 -17.86 4.39 18.16
CA ALA A 191 -18.85 5.38 18.53
C ALA A 191 -18.95 5.59 20.05
N MET A 192 -18.81 4.51 20.83
CA MET A 192 -18.81 4.56 22.29
C MET A 192 -17.48 5.08 22.84
N GLY A 193 -16.36 4.72 22.22
CA GLY A 193 -15.02 5.07 22.70
C GLY A 193 -14.52 6.47 22.32
N LEU A 194 -14.93 7.00 21.15
CA LEU A 194 -14.54 8.33 20.69
C LEU A 194 -15.53 9.40 21.17
N LYS A 195 -15.00 10.42 21.84
CA LYS A 195 -15.79 11.62 22.19
C LYS A 195 -16.00 12.48 20.95
N LYS A 196 -17.17 13.12 20.85
CA LYS A 196 -17.47 14.09 19.81
C LYS A 196 -16.55 15.31 19.99
N HIS A 197 -15.82 15.68 18.96
CA HIS A 197 -15.04 16.91 18.96
C HIS A 197 -15.98 18.10 18.76
N LYS A 198 -15.92 19.10 19.63
CA LYS A 198 -16.63 20.37 19.39
C LYS A 198 -15.79 21.16 18.40
N VAL A 199 -16.28 21.28 17.18
CA VAL A 199 -15.70 22.17 16.19
C VAL A 199 -16.02 23.61 16.60
N THR A 200 -14.99 24.41 16.83
CA THR A 200 -15.12 25.82 17.16
C THR A 200 -14.72 26.64 15.92
N GLY A 201 -15.66 27.32 15.30
CA GLY A 201 -15.43 28.19 14.14
C GLY A 201 -16.04 27.66 12.82
N PRO A 202 -16.06 28.49 11.77
CA PRO A 202 -16.57 28.11 10.46
C PRO A 202 -15.66 27.07 9.80
N ILE A 203 -16.25 25.97 9.33
CA ILE A 203 -15.53 24.93 8.61
C ILE A 203 -15.38 25.40 7.16
N LYS A 204 -14.14 25.59 6.70
CA LYS A 204 -13.82 25.88 5.32
C LYS A 204 -13.23 24.63 4.67
N ILE A 205 -13.95 24.03 3.72
CA ILE A 205 -13.49 22.88 2.96
C ILE A 205 -12.98 23.36 1.60
N ASP A 206 -11.77 22.98 1.25
CA ASP A 206 -11.17 23.27 -0.07
C ASP A 206 -11.66 22.28 -1.13
N PHE A 207 -12.86 22.52 -1.67
CA PHE A 207 -13.42 21.70 -2.75
C PHE A 207 -12.59 21.78 -4.03
N ALA A 208 -11.95 22.91 -4.31
CA ALA A 208 -11.12 23.07 -5.50
C ALA A 208 -9.82 22.25 -5.38
N GLY A 209 -9.17 22.26 -4.21
CA GLY A 209 -8.03 21.39 -3.92
C GLY A 209 -8.42 19.92 -3.98
N ILE A 210 -9.55 19.52 -3.34
CA ILE A 210 -10.06 18.14 -3.39
C ILE A 210 -10.22 17.70 -4.85
N THR A 211 -10.92 18.47 -5.67
CA THR A 211 -11.24 18.10 -7.06
C THR A 211 -9.98 17.99 -7.92
N THR A 212 -9.08 18.97 -7.83
CA THR A 212 -7.83 18.94 -8.61
C THR A 212 -6.90 17.82 -8.17
N MET A 213 -6.85 17.50 -6.87
CA MET A 213 -6.10 16.37 -6.36
C MET A 213 -6.68 15.04 -6.85
N ILE A 214 -8.01 14.86 -6.80
CA ILE A 214 -8.68 13.66 -7.31
C ILE A 214 -8.36 13.48 -8.79
N ILE A 215 -8.56 14.49 -9.61
CA ILE A 215 -8.29 14.42 -11.06
C ILE A 215 -6.81 14.07 -11.29
N GLY A 216 -5.89 14.76 -10.62
CA GLY A 216 -4.46 14.56 -10.79
C GLY A 216 -4.00 13.17 -10.40
N VAL A 217 -4.40 12.70 -9.22
CA VAL A 217 -4.01 11.38 -8.70
C VAL A 217 -4.66 10.25 -9.51
N VAL A 218 -5.97 10.34 -9.79
CA VAL A 218 -6.67 9.31 -10.56
C VAL A 218 -6.11 9.21 -11.98
N SER A 219 -5.89 10.33 -12.67
CA SER A 219 -5.30 10.31 -14.02
C SER A 219 -3.89 9.74 -14.01
N MET A 220 -3.07 10.05 -13.00
CA MET A 220 -1.74 9.48 -12.84
C MET A 220 -1.79 7.96 -12.64
N LEU A 221 -2.63 7.49 -11.72
CA LEU A 221 -2.75 6.08 -11.42
C LEU A 221 -3.32 5.29 -12.61
N LEU A 222 -4.27 5.87 -13.37
CA LEU A 222 -4.78 5.28 -14.60
C LEU A 222 -3.71 5.21 -15.69
N ALA A 223 -2.93 6.28 -15.89
CA ALA A 223 -1.81 6.28 -16.83
C ALA A 223 -0.79 5.19 -16.51
N LEU A 224 -0.47 5.01 -15.21
CA LEU A 224 0.42 3.95 -14.75
C LEU A 224 -0.19 2.55 -14.90
N THR A 225 -1.49 2.41 -14.74
CA THR A 225 -2.19 1.11 -14.85
C THR A 225 -2.26 0.64 -16.31
N PHE A 226 -2.56 1.56 -17.23
CA PHE A 226 -2.70 1.26 -18.65
C PHE A 226 -1.38 1.25 -19.40
N GLY A 227 -0.44 2.11 -18.99
CA GLY A 227 0.85 2.28 -19.68
C GLY A 227 1.69 1.01 -19.69
N GLY A 228 2.13 0.59 -20.87
CA GLY A 228 2.93 -0.62 -21.07
C GLY A 228 2.17 -1.94 -20.93
N LYS A 229 0.83 -1.88 -20.73
CA LYS A 229 -0.06 -3.06 -20.68
C LYS A 229 -1.12 -3.00 -21.76
N GLU A 230 -2.13 -2.14 -21.59
CA GLU A 230 -3.22 -1.98 -22.56
C GLU A 230 -2.86 -0.99 -23.69
N TYR A 231 -2.06 0.03 -23.34
CA TYR A 231 -1.59 1.06 -24.29
C TYR A 231 -0.08 1.22 -24.19
N ALA A 232 0.58 1.47 -25.33
CA ALA A 232 1.99 1.83 -25.35
C ALA A 232 2.23 3.12 -24.52
N TRP A 233 3.39 3.25 -23.89
CA TRP A 233 3.74 4.42 -23.06
C TRP A 233 3.61 5.75 -23.80
N PHE A 234 3.90 5.76 -25.10
CA PHE A 234 3.82 6.93 -25.96
C PHE A 234 2.50 7.03 -26.74
N SER A 235 1.46 6.28 -26.35
CA SER A 235 0.14 6.40 -26.93
C SER A 235 -0.54 7.72 -26.52
N TRP A 236 -1.44 8.23 -27.35
CA TRP A 236 -2.18 9.46 -27.05
C TRP A 236 -3.03 9.35 -25.78
N GLN A 237 -3.50 8.13 -25.43
CA GLN A 237 -4.28 7.88 -24.23
C GLN A 237 -3.40 8.06 -22.96
N VAL A 238 -2.21 7.45 -22.93
CA VAL A 238 -1.31 7.54 -21.77
C VAL A 238 -0.73 8.95 -21.65
N ILE A 239 -0.31 9.57 -22.78
CA ILE A 239 0.18 10.95 -22.80
C ILE A 239 -0.92 11.91 -22.36
N GLY A 240 -2.17 11.71 -22.84
CA GLY A 240 -3.32 12.51 -22.43
C GLY A 240 -3.58 12.44 -20.92
N LEU A 241 -3.62 11.23 -20.34
CA LEU A 241 -3.77 11.02 -18.90
C LEU A 241 -2.64 11.67 -18.10
N MET A 242 -1.39 11.51 -18.54
CA MET A 242 -0.23 12.13 -17.89
C MET A 242 -0.30 13.66 -17.95
N THR A 243 -0.71 14.22 -19.10
CA THR A 243 -0.87 15.67 -19.26
C THR A 243 -1.95 16.20 -18.32
N VAL A 244 -3.12 15.54 -18.28
CA VAL A 244 -4.20 15.89 -17.34
C VAL A 244 -3.71 15.81 -15.89
N SER A 245 -2.97 14.78 -15.54
CA SER A 245 -2.40 14.63 -14.21
C SER A 245 -1.45 15.77 -13.85
N ILE A 246 -0.50 16.11 -14.74
CA ILE A 246 0.48 17.17 -14.51
C ILE A 246 -0.21 18.52 -14.35
N VAL A 247 -1.18 18.84 -15.23
CA VAL A 247 -1.94 20.10 -15.17
C VAL A 247 -2.78 20.17 -13.90
N ALA A 248 -3.45 19.08 -13.52
CA ALA A 248 -4.28 19.03 -12.32
C ALA A 248 -3.42 19.14 -11.04
N ILE A 249 -2.26 18.46 -10.95
CA ILE A 249 -1.34 18.56 -9.81
C ILE A 249 -0.72 19.97 -9.73
N ALA A 250 -0.34 20.58 -10.86
CA ALA A 250 0.15 21.94 -10.88
C ALA A 250 -0.92 22.95 -10.41
N SER A 251 -2.16 22.74 -10.83
CA SER A 251 -3.31 23.53 -10.36
C SER A 251 -3.57 23.33 -8.86
N PHE A 252 -3.53 22.08 -8.39
CA PHE A 252 -3.63 21.75 -6.98
C PHE A 252 -2.57 22.49 -6.15
N ILE A 253 -1.30 22.43 -6.53
CA ILE A 253 -0.21 23.13 -5.83
C ILE A 253 -0.44 24.66 -5.79
N ARG A 254 -0.99 25.25 -6.86
CA ARG A 254 -1.32 26.70 -6.90
C ARG A 254 -2.48 27.05 -6.00
N ILE A 255 -3.51 26.21 -5.93
CA ILE A 255 -4.68 26.38 -5.06
C ILE A 255 -4.25 26.25 -3.60
N GLU A 256 -3.55 25.18 -3.23
CA GLU A 256 -3.06 24.89 -1.87
C GLU A 256 -2.19 26.02 -1.27
N LYS A 257 -1.42 26.72 -2.12
CA LYS A 257 -0.62 27.89 -1.69
C LYS A 257 -1.46 29.11 -1.30
N LYS A 258 -2.72 29.18 -1.76
CA LYS A 258 -3.61 30.33 -1.56
C LYS A 258 -4.76 30.05 -0.59
N THR A 259 -5.02 28.78 -0.34
CA THR A 259 -6.13 28.32 0.52
C THR A 259 -5.75 28.47 2.00
N GLU A 260 -6.68 28.98 2.82
CA GLU A 260 -6.49 29.14 4.27
C GLU A 260 -6.41 27.78 4.99
N GLU A 261 -7.22 26.79 4.53
CA GLU A 261 -7.28 25.45 5.11
C GLU A 261 -6.89 24.38 4.07
N PRO A 262 -5.62 24.34 3.66
CA PRO A 262 -5.15 23.43 2.60
C PRO A 262 -5.29 21.96 3.02
N ILE A 263 -5.53 21.07 2.04
CA ILE A 263 -5.61 19.60 2.25
C ILE A 263 -4.23 19.04 2.56
N LEU A 264 -3.25 19.47 1.77
CA LEU A 264 -1.86 19.08 1.89
C LEU A 264 -0.97 20.33 1.84
N PRO A 265 -0.73 20.97 2.99
CA PRO A 265 0.05 22.20 3.04
C PRO A 265 1.41 22.06 2.36
N VAL A 266 1.63 22.82 1.28
CA VAL A 266 2.85 22.73 0.46
C VAL A 266 4.10 23.06 1.29
N ASN A 267 3.98 23.91 2.33
CA ASN A 267 5.05 24.23 3.26
C ASN A 267 5.56 23.03 4.07
N LEU A 268 4.78 21.96 4.24
CA LEU A 268 5.25 20.72 4.87
C LEU A 268 6.41 20.08 4.10
N PHE A 269 6.43 20.22 2.77
CA PHE A 269 7.52 19.70 1.94
C PHE A 269 8.85 20.47 2.10
N ALA A 270 8.81 21.69 2.59
CA ALA A 270 10.03 22.41 2.98
C ALA A 270 10.66 21.84 4.27
N ASN A 271 9.88 21.13 5.08
CA ASN A 271 10.39 20.49 6.28
C ASN A 271 11.16 19.21 5.91
N LYS A 272 12.46 19.18 6.23
CA LYS A 272 13.36 18.05 5.92
C LYS A 272 12.90 16.71 6.52
N ILE A 273 12.29 16.74 7.72
CA ILE A 273 11.78 15.51 8.36
C ILE A 273 10.61 14.96 7.55
N PHE A 274 9.65 15.80 7.18
CA PHE A 274 8.47 15.41 6.42
C PHE A 274 8.85 14.83 5.06
N SER A 275 9.67 15.55 4.29
CA SER A 275 10.05 15.15 2.93
C SER A 275 10.93 13.89 2.93
N SER A 276 11.93 13.80 3.84
CA SER A 276 12.80 12.63 3.89
C SER A 276 12.04 11.37 4.32
N LEU A 277 11.18 11.45 5.38
CA LEU A 277 10.44 10.28 5.83
C LEU A 277 9.41 9.80 4.81
N ASN A 278 8.70 10.72 4.13
CA ASN A 278 7.78 10.35 3.06
C ASN A 278 8.52 9.79 1.84
N GLY A 279 9.67 10.37 1.47
CA GLY A 279 10.53 9.86 0.41
C GLY A 279 11.05 8.45 0.69
N VAL A 280 11.54 8.19 1.91
CA VAL A 280 11.95 6.84 2.34
C VAL A 280 10.77 5.88 2.30
N GLY A 281 9.60 6.28 2.79
CA GLY A 281 8.38 5.46 2.76
C GLY A 281 7.92 5.13 1.35
N PHE A 282 8.02 6.07 0.41
CA PHE A 282 7.74 5.87 -1.00
C PHE A 282 8.71 4.85 -1.62
N LEU A 283 10.02 5.07 -1.49
CA LEU A 283 11.05 4.18 -2.05
C LEU A 283 11.02 2.78 -1.44
N MET A 284 10.77 2.67 -0.12
CA MET A 284 10.54 1.40 0.54
C MET A 284 9.35 0.65 -0.07
N SER A 285 8.25 1.36 -0.35
CA SER A 285 7.04 0.74 -0.92
C SER A 285 7.26 0.31 -2.36
N VAL A 286 8.00 1.08 -3.17
CA VAL A 286 8.40 0.66 -4.52
C VAL A 286 9.13 -0.69 -4.47
N GLY A 287 10.14 -0.81 -3.62
CA GLY A 287 10.89 -2.07 -3.45
C GLY A 287 10.00 -3.20 -2.93
N MET A 288 9.21 -2.95 -1.88
CA MET A 288 8.32 -3.94 -1.27
C MET A 288 7.42 -4.63 -2.29
N PHE A 289 6.78 -3.87 -3.17
CA PHE A 289 5.92 -4.43 -4.21
C PHE A 289 6.70 -5.24 -5.25
N GLY A 290 7.99 -4.93 -5.46
CA GLY A 290 8.90 -5.77 -6.23
C GLY A 290 9.02 -7.19 -5.68
N ALA A 291 9.19 -7.34 -4.36
CA ALA A 291 9.23 -8.65 -3.73
C ALA A 291 7.86 -9.34 -3.75
N ILE A 292 6.79 -8.63 -3.32
CA ILE A 292 5.44 -9.20 -3.17
C ILE A 292 4.89 -9.73 -4.49
N MET A 293 5.16 -9.06 -5.61
CA MET A 293 4.59 -9.42 -6.90
C MET A 293 5.46 -10.40 -7.68
N PHE A 294 6.77 -10.20 -7.68
CA PHE A 294 7.65 -10.92 -8.58
C PHE A 294 8.28 -12.19 -7.99
N VAL A 295 8.39 -12.32 -6.65
CA VAL A 295 8.87 -13.58 -6.05
C VAL A 295 7.87 -14.71 -6.23
N PRO A 296 6.55 -14.56 -6.01
CA PRO A 296 5.59 -15.60 -6.35
C PRO A 296 5.61 -15.97 -7.84
N LEU A 297 5.76 -14.97 -8.72
CA LEU A 297 5.86 -15.21 -10.16
C LEU A 297 7.10 -16.06 -10.51
N PHE A 298 8.26 -15.76 -9.90
CA PHE A 298 9.48 -16.56 -10.03
C PHE A 298 9.25 -18.00 -9.56
N MET A 299 8.67 -18.17 -8.39
CA MET A 299 8.49 -19.50 -7.78
C MET A 299 7.51 -20.38 -8.57
N GLN A 300 6.48 -19.78 -9.15
CA GLN A 300 5.54 -20.52 -10.00
C GLN A 300 6.13 -20.83 -11.39
N GLY A 301 6.69 -19.83 -12.06
CA GLY A 301 7.13 -19.97 -13.45
C GLY A 301 8.48 -20.68 -13.61
N VAL A 302 9.43 -20.44 -12.71
CA VAL A 302 10.79 -21.00 -12.79
C VAL A 302 10.88 -22.32 -12.02
N VAL A 303 10.51 -22.28 -10.72
CA VAL A 303 10.61 -23.45 -9.84
C VAL A 303 9.45 -24.43 -10.08
N GLY A 304 8.29 -23.95 -10.55
CA GLY A 304 7.15 -24.79 -10.91
C GLY A 304 6.28 -25.21 -9.73
N ILE A 305 6.27 -24.44 -8.64
CA ILE A 305 5.40 -24.70 -7.48
C ILE A 305 3.98 -24.18 -7.71
N SER A 306 3.03 -24.72 -6.96
CA SER A 306 1.64 -24.27 -7.04
C SER A 306 1.44 -22.82 -6.56
N PRO A 307 0.37 -22.13 -7.01
CA PRO A 307 0.02 -20.79 -6.48
C PRO A 307 -0.12 -20.76 -4.97
N SER A 308 -0.71 -21.79 -4.37
CA SER A 308 -0.86 -21.91 -2.90
C SER A 308 0.48 -22.02 -2.19
N GLU A 309 1.41 -22.79 -2.71
CA GLU A 309 2.76 -22.93 -2.16
C GLU A 309 3.57 -21.63 -2.32
N SER A 310 3.42 -20.93 -3.45
CA SER A 310 4.10 -19.64 -3.66
C SER A 310 3.57 -18.57 -2.72
N GLY A 311 2.28 -18.58 -2.42
CA GLY A 311 1.67 -17.76 -1.38
C GLY A 311 2.21 -18.07 0.02
N ALA A 312 2.43 -19.36 0.32
CA ALA A 312 2.99 -19.78 1.61
C ALA A 312 4.41 -19.26 1.87
N ILE A 313 5.21 -19.00 0.82
CA ILE A 313 6.55 -18.39 0.92
C ILE A 313 6.46 -16.95 1.44
N MET A 314 5.34 -16.25 1.22
CA MET A 314 5.13 -14.89 1.73
C MET A 314 4.85 -14.87 3.24
N THR A 315 4.30 -15.94 3.80
CA THR A 315 3.92 -16.03 5.22
C THR A 315 5.10 -15.78 6.17
N PRO A 316 6.28 -16.41 6.02
CA PRO A 316 7.43 -16.15 6.87
C PRO A 316 7.94 -14.70 6.76
N MET A 317 7.86 -14.06 5.59
CA MET A 317 8.17 -12.64 5.43
C MET A 317 7.24 -11.78 6.31
N MET A 318 5.93 -12.05 6.29
CA MET A 318 4.96 -11.32 7.09
C MET A 318 5.18 -11.56 8.59
N LEU A 319 5.50 -12.80 9.00
CA LEU A 319 5.80 -13.13 10.39
C LEU A 319 7.05 -12.39 10.88
N THR A 320 8.12 -12.36 10.11
CA THR A 320 9.33 -11.59 10.49
C THR A 320 9.07 -10.10 10.52
N MET A 321 8.25 -9.55 9.60
CA MET A 321 7.80 -8.16 9.64
C MET A 321 7.01 -7.87 10.92
N ILE A 322 6.09 -8.75 11.33
CA ILE A 322 5.31 -8.62 12.56
C ILE A 322 6.24 -8.56 13.77
N LEU A 323 7.13 -9.55 13.91
CA LEU A 323 8.06 -9.64 15.03
C LEU A 323 8.95 -8.40 15.13
N THR A 324 9.52 -7.98 14.00
CA THR A 324 10.42 -6.81 13.97
C THR A 324 9.69 -5.48 14.12
N SER A 325 8.42 -5.38 13.72
CA SER A 325 7.59 -4.20 14.00
C SER A 325 7.39 -3.99 15.51
N VAL A 326 7.11 -5.06 16.24
CA VAL A 326 6.93 -5.02 17.70
C VAL A 326 8.27 -4.73 18.40
N VAL A 327 9.34 -5.43 18.04
CA VAL A 327 10.68 -5.22 18.60
C VAL A 327 11.20 -3.83 18.25
N GLY A 328 11.11 -3.43 16.99
CA GLY A 328 11.58 -2.14 16.48
C GLY A 328 10.89 -0.95 17.14
N SER A 329 9.61 -1.05 17.45
CA SER A 329 8.89 -0.01 18.17
C SER A 329 9.43 0.27 19.58
N ARG A 330 10.08 -0.71 20.21
CA ARG A 330 10.79 -0.53 21.50
C ARG A 330 12.23 -0.08 21.30
N MET A 331 12.88 -0.61 20.27
CA MET A 331 14.29 -0.40 19.98
C MET A 331 14.59 1.04 19.53
N VAL A 332 13.63 1.72 18.93
CA VAL A 332 13.77 3.11 18.43
C VAL A 332 14.16 4.10 19.52
N TYR A 333 13.76 3.87 20.77
CA TYR A 333 14.12 4.71 21.91
C TYR A 333 15.59 4.56 22.35
N ARG A 334 16.25 3.46 21.97
CA ARG A 334 17.69 3.22 22.23
C ARG A 334 18.54 3.64 21.03
N TRP A 335 18.10 3.32 19.83
CA TRP A 335 18.88 3.51 18.61
C TRP A 335 18.63 4.88 17.94
N GLY A 336 17.47 5.49 18.21
CA GLY A 336 16.99 6.66 17.51
C GLY A 336 16.41 6.35 16.13
N VAL A 337 15.58 7.26 15.62
CA VAL A 337 14.83 7.09 14.36
C VAL A 337 15.76 6.87 13.16
N LYS A 338 16.76 7.73 13.00
CA LYS A 338 17.68 7.70 11.84
C LYS A 338 18.43 6.37 11.72
N LYS A 339 19.06 5.92 12.81
CA LYS A 339 19.83 4.68 12.79
C LYS A 339 18.94 3.47 12.52
N GLN A 340 17.76 3.43 13.13
CA GLN A 340 16.85 2.29 12.96
C GLN A 340 16.31 2.20 11.54
N ILE A 341 15.87 3.31 10.94
CA ILE A 341 15.41 3.33 9.54
C ILE A 341 16.56 2.93 8.61
N LEU A 342 17.76 3.46 8.82
CA LEU A 342 18.93 3.11 8.00
C LEU A 342 19.24 1.62 8.07
N VAL A 343 19.30 1.03 9.27
CA VAL A 343 19.55 -0.40 9.44
C VAL A 343 18.45 -1.23 8.79
N GLY A 344 17.18 -0.85 8.96
CA GLY A 344 16.06 -1.54 8.34
C GLY A 344 16.11 -1.49 6.80
N MET A 345 16.45 -0.33 6.22
CA MET A 345 16.61 -0.17 4.76
C MET A 345 17.80 -0.99 4.23
N ILE A 346 18.93 -1.04 4.96
CA ILE A 346 20.08 -1.86 4.59
C ILE A 346 19.72 -3.35 4.64
N ILE A 347 19.04 -3.81 5.69
CA ILE A 347 18.58 -5.21 5.78
C ILE A 347 17.65 -5.53 4.61
N MET A 348 16.70 -4.65 4.30
CA MET A 348 15.79 -4.82 3.17
C MET A 348 16.56 -4.87 1.84
N ALA A 349 17.53 -3.98 1.62
CA ALA A 349 18.40 -3.99 0.45
C ALA A 349 19.18 -5.31 0.36
N THR A 350 19.77 -5.79 1.46
CA THR A 350 20.47 -7.08 1.50
C THR A 350 19.54 -8.22 1.05
N GLY A 351 18.28 -8.23 1.51
CA GLY A 351 17.28 -9.21 1.06
C GLY A 351 17.03 -9.15 -0.45
N PHE A 352 16.93 -7.95 -1.04
CA PHE A 352 16.86 -7.80 -2.50
C PHE A 352 18.14 -8.24 -3.21
N GLY A 353 19.31 -7.94 -2.62
CA GLY A 353 20.59 -8.46 -3.11
C GLY A 353 20.62 -9.99 -3.15
N PHE A 354 20.06 -10.67 -2.16
CA PHE A 354 19.92 -12.12 -2.19
C PHE A 354 18.94 -12.59 -3.27
N LEU A 355 17.83 -11.87 -3.51
CA LEU A 355 16.91 -12.23 -4.60
C LEU A 355 17.57 -12.20 -5.98
N THR A 356 18.59 -11.36 -6.21
CA THR A 356 19.33 -11.35 -7.48
C THR A 356 20.16 -12.61 -7.71
N SER A 357 20.40 -13.44 -6.71
CA SER A 357 21.11 -14.73 -6.84
C SER A 357 20.18 -15.94 -7.08
N MET A 358 18.86 -15.72 -7.15
CA MET A 358 17.91 -16.81 -7.39
C MET A 358 18.05 -17.35 -8.82
N GLY A 359 18.19 -18.67 -8.96
CA GLY A 359 18.32 -19.38 -10.23
C GLY A 359 17.31 -20.50 -10.39
N ILE A 360 17.47 -21.29 -11.47
CA ILE A 360 16.59 -22.42 -11.78
C ILE A 360 16.56 -23.45 -10.65
N ASP A 361 17.69 -23.61 -9.92
CA ASP A 361 17.84 -24.55 -8.81
C ASP A 361 17.44 -23.97 -7.45
N THR A 362 16.83 -22.79 -7.42
CA THR A 362 16.42 -22.15 -6.17
C THR A 362 15.37 -22.97 -5.45
N THR A 363 15.64 -23.32 -4.18
CA THR A 363 14.70 -24.07 -3.36
C THR A 363 13.67 -23.15 -2.70
N LYS A 364 12.52 -23.73 -2.29
CA LYS A 364 11.50 -23.01 -1.49
C LYS A 364 12.11 -22.40 -0.22
N LEU A 365 13.01 -23.13 0.45
CA LEU A 365 13.65 -22.67 1.68
C LEU A 365 14.55 -21.46 1.43
N THR A 366 15.30 -21.45 0.35
CA THR A 366 16.17 -20.33 -0.05
C THR A 366 15.34 -19.07 -0.32
N ALA A 367 14.31 -19.18 -1.16
CA ALA A 367 13.43 -18.05 -1.44
C ALA A 367 12.74 -17.53 -0.17
N THR A 368 12.24 -18.43 0.70
CA THR A 368 11.64 -18.08 1.98
C THR A 368 12.60 -17.32 2.88
N SER A 369 13.87 -17.77 3.00
CA SER A 369 14.87 -17.11 3.83
C SER A 369 15.19 -15.69 3.32
N PHE A 370 15.27 -15.49 2.01
CA PHE A 370 15.48 -14.16 1.42
C PHE A 370 14.29 -13.23 1.68
N MET A 371 13.07 -13.76 1.56
CA MET A 371 11.86 -13.01 1.88
C MET A 371 11.78 -12.65 3.38
N MET A 372 12.24 -13.54 4.28
CA MET A 372 12.33 -13.23 5.71
C MET A 372 13.25 -12.05 5.98
N VAL A 373 14.39 -11.95 5.29
CA VAL A 373 15.31 -10.81 5.42
C VAL A 373 14.63 -9.50 5.01
N ILE A 374 13.87 -9.51 3.91
CA ILE A 374 13.09 -8.33 3.49
C ILE A 374 12.07 -7.96 4.56
N GLY A 375 11.34 -8.94 5.10
CA GLY A 375 10.35 -8.74 6.18
C GLY A 375 10.97 -8.14 7.44
N LEU A 376 12.17 -8.58 7.84
CA LEU A 376 12.94 -8.01 8.96
C LEU A 376 13.18 -6.51 8.74
N GLY A 377 13.64 -6.12 7.54
CA GLY A 377 13.88 -4.72 7.19
C GLY A 377 12.60 -3.88 7.22
N MET A 378 11.52 -4.37 6.61
CA MET A 378 10.23 -3.69 6.56
C MET A 378 9.65 -3.42 7.95
N GLY A 379 9.68 -4.40 8.84
CA GLY A 379 9.15 -4.27 10.20
C GLY A 379 9.91 -3.25 11.04
N LEU A 380 11.21 -3.05 10.78
CA LEU A 380 12.00 -2.01 11.44
C LEU A 380 11.70 -0.60 10.93
N VAL A 381 11.25 -0.44 9.68
CA VAL A 381 11.09 0.88 9.03
C VAL A 381 9.66 1.38 9.11
N MET A 382 8.69 0.56 8.70
CA MET A 382 7.31 0.98 8.43
C MET A 382 6.62 1.67 9.62
N PRO A 383 6.59 1.11 10.85
CA PRO A 383 5.95 1.76 11.98
C PRO A 383 6.72 3.00 12.46
N ILE A 384 8.02 3.04 12.24
CA ILE A 384 8.88 4.12 12.73
C ILE A 384 8.75 5.39 11.90
N ILE A 385 8.53 5.28 10.59
CA ILE A 385 8.21 6.44 9.74
C ILE A 385 6.97 7.15 10.29
N THR A 386 5.89 6.42 10.54
CA THR A 386 4.64 6.99 11.07
C THR A 386 4.83 7.57 12.46
N LEU A 387 5.53 6.84 13.35
CA LEU A 387 5.85 7.32 14.69
C LEU A 387 6.65 8.62 14.65
N ALA A 388 7.72 8.67 13.85
CA ALA A 388 8.61 9.83 13.74
C ALA A 388 7.88 11.05 13.22
N LEU A 389 7.02 10.89 12.22
CA LEU A 389 6.16 11.97 11.73
C LEU A 389 5.21 12.46 12.82
N GLN A 390 4.54 11.57 13.52
CA GLN A 390 3.59 11.95 14.59
C GLN A 390 4.26 12.59 15.81
N GLU A 391 5.52 12.28 16.10
CA GLU A 391 6.28 12.93 17.19
C GLU A 391 6.89 14.28 16.77
N SER A 392 7.10 14.51 15.47
CA SER A 392 7.75 15.70 14.93
C SER A 392 6.78 16.86 14.64
N PHE A 393 5.47 16.61 14.62
CA PHE A 393 4.46 17.60 14.24
C PHE A 393 3.41 17.81 15.33
N PRO A 394 2.79 19.02 15.41
CA PRO A 394 1.76 19.32 16.40
C PRO A 394 0.50 18.47 16.21
N LYS A 395 -0.28 18.31 17.29
CA LYS A 395 -1.50 17.49 17.27
C LYS A 395 -2.53 17.94 16.23
N SER A 396 -2.59 19.24 15.94
CA SER A 396 -3.49 19.80 14.92
C SER A 396 -3.17 19.36 13.50
N GLN A 397 -1.95 18.88 13.23
CA GLN A 397 -1.51 18.43 11.91
C GLN A 397 -1.36 16.90 11.81
N LEU A 398 -1.68 16.14 12.86
CA LEU A 398 -1.51 14.68 12.87
C LEU A 398 -2.31 13.99 11.77
N GLY A 399 -3.50 14.49 11.45
CA GLY A 399 -4.33 13.99 10.37
C GLY A 399 -3.61 14.08 9.03
N VAL A 400 -3.22 15.31 8.66
CA VAL A 400 -2.54 15.57 7.39
C VAL A 400 -1.21 14.83 7.28
N VAL A 401 -0.37 14.87 8.32
CA VAL A 401 0.97 14.26 8.29
C VAL A 401 0.91 12.73 8.20
N THR A 402 0.00 12.11 8.96
CA THR A 402 -0.15 10.64 8.96
C THR A 402 -0.75 10.14 7.66
N SER A 403 -1.80 10.82 7.16
CA SER A 403 -2.43 10.45 5.90
C SER A 403 -1.51 10.68 4.71
N SER A 404 -0.71 11.75 4.71
CA SER A 404 0.31 11.96 3.68
C SER A 404 1.31 10.82 3.62
N SER A 405 1.80 10.34 4.78
CA SER A 405 2.71 9.19 4.82
C SER A 405 2.08 7.94 4.21
N GLN A 406 0.83 7.66 4.54
CA GLN A 406 0.11 6.52 3.96
C GLN A 406 -0.10 6.70 2.45
N PHE A 407 -0.43 7.91 2.00
CA PHE A 407 -0.62 8.26 0.59
C PHE A 407 0.66 8.03 -0.22
N PHE A 408 1.81 8.57 0.23
CA PHE A 408 3.07 8.37 -0.47
C PHE A 408 3.49 6.90 -0.54
N ARG A 409 3.21 6.11 0.49
CA ARG A 409 3.44 4.67 0.46
C ARG A 409 2.53 3.96 -0.55
N SER A 410 1.25 4.30 -0.59
CA SER A 410 0.29 3.71 -1.54
C SER A 410 0.67 4.03 -2.98
N ILE A 411 1.01 5.29 -3.28
CA ILE A 411 1.51 5.69 -4.60
C ILE A 411 2.83 4.97 -4.91
N GLY A 412 3.76 4.89 -3.96
CA GLY A 412 5.01 4.16 -4.12
C GLY A 412 4.80 2.71 -4.54
N GLY A 413 3.81 2.04 -3.94
CA GLY A 413 3.43 0.68 -4.35
C GLY A 413 2.98 0.60 -5.80
N THR A 414 2.11 1.51 -6.24
CA THR A 414 1.64 1.54 -7.63
C THR A 414 2.79 1.84 -8.62
N PHE A 415 3.64 2.82 -8.28
CA PHE A 415 4.85 3.08 -9.07
C PHE A 415 5.76 1.86 -9.14
N GLY A 416 5.93 1.15 -8.01
CA GLY A 416 6.73 -0.07 -7.94
C GLY A 416 6.26 -1.13 -8.92
N VAL A 417 4.98 -1.48 -8.87
CA VAL A 417 4.39 -2.47 -9.79
C VAL A 417 4.57 -2.03 -11.24
N THR A 418 4.36 -0.76 -11.54
CA THR A 418 4.43 -0.23 -12.92
C THR A 418 5.87 -0.19 -13.44
N ILE A 419 6.79 0.40 -12.70
CA ILE A 419 8.20 0.54 -13.11
C ILE A 419 8.84 -0.85 -13.25
N LEU A 420 8.68 -1.69 -12.23
CA LEU A 420 9.29 -3.01 -12.22
C LEU A 420 8.65 -3.94 -13.26
N GLY A 421 7.34 -3.83 -13.48
CA GLY A 421 6.64 -4.54 -14.56
C GLY A 421 7.14 -4.11 -15.95
N SER A 422 7.35 -2.80 -16.16
CA SER A 422 7.91 -2.30 -17.43
C SER A 422 9.35 -2.76 -17.65
N VAL A 423 10.17 -2.76 -16.60
CA VAL A 423 11.55 -3.31 -16.65
C VAL A 423 11.52 -4.79 -17.01
N MET A 424 10.64 -5.58 -16.39
CA MET A 424 10.47 -6.99 -16.71
C MET A 424 10.04 -7.17 -18.16
N ASN A 425 9.03 -6.42 -18.63
CA ASN A 425 8.54 -6.51 -20.01
C ASN A 425 9.63 -6.20 -21.03
N ALA A 426 10.37 -5.10 -20.84
CA ALA A 426 11.42 -4.70 -21.76
C ALA A 426 12.55 -5.75 -21.84
N LYS A 427 13.00 -6.25 -20.66
CA LYS A 427 14.04 -7.28 -20.63
C LYS A 427 13.57 -8.61 -21.18
N SER A 428 12.32 -9.02 -20.86
CA SER A 428 11.70 -10.23 -21.42
C SER A 428 11.58 -10.17 -22.93
N ALA A 429 11.12 -9.06 -23.49
CA ALA A 429 11.04 -8.87 -24.94
C ALA A 429 12.41 -9.03 -25.63
N SER A 430 13.44 -8.40 -25.07
CA SER A 430 14.83 -8.55 -25.59
C SER A 430 15.29 -10.01 -25.57
N LEU A 431 15.20 -10.67 -24.41
CA LEU A 431 15.68 -12.05 -24.26
C LEU A 431 14.89 -13.06 -25.10
N LEU A 432 13.57 -12.90 -25.19
CA LEU A 432 12.75 -13.76 -26.04
C LEU A 432 13.03 -13.54 -27.53
N THR A 433 13.33 -12.31 -27.94
CA THR A 433 13.77 -12.03 -29.30
C THR A 433 15.12 -12.71 -29.59
N ASP A 434 16.07 -12.63 -28.65
CA ASP A 434 17.42 -13.15 -28.85
C ASP A 434 17.49 -14.68 -28.78
N TYR A 435 16.71 -15.33 -27.91
CA TYR A 435 16.79 -16.77 -27.65
C TYR A 435 15.63 -17.58 -28.21
N LEU A 436 14.39 -17.06 -28.17
CA LEU A 436 13.22 -17.79 -28.61
C LEU A 436 12.98 -17.68 -30.11
N LEU A 437 13.09 -16.48 -30.68
CA LEU A 437 12.79 -16.24 -32.09
C LEU A 437 13.65 -17.06 -33.04
N PRO A 438 14.99 -17.23 -32.83
CA PRO A 438 15.84 -18.09 -33.66
C PRO A 438 15.46 -19.59 -33.59
N LEU A 439 14.92 -20.04 -32.44
CA LEU A 439 14.44 -21.43 -32.32
C LEU A 439 13.15 -21.64 -33.10
N LEU A 440 12.22 -20.70 -33.03
CA LEU A 440 10.95 -20.75 -33.74
C LEU A 440 11.14 -20.71 -35.26
N HIS A 441 12.13 -19.99 -35.77
CA HIS A 441 12.46 -19.95 -37.20
C HIS A 441 13.02 -21.29 -37.75
N LYS A 442 13.46 -22.22 -36.89
CA LYS A 442 13.89 -23.54 -37.28
C LYS A 442 12.73 -24.55 -37.44
N LEU A 443 11.51 -24.13 -37.05
CA LEU A 443 10.33 -24.96 -37.18
C LEU A 443 9.90 -25.13 -38.67
N PRO A 444 9.24 -26.23 -39.04
CA PRO A 444 8.74 -26.43 -40.39
C PRO A 444 7.84 -25.32 -40.87
N SER A 445 7.83 -25.04 -42.18
CA SER A 445 7.07 -23.96 -42.82
C SER A 445 5.55 -23.98 -42.53
N GLN A 446 5.00 -25.14 -42.11
CA GLN A 446 3.62 -25.30 -41.66
C GLN A 446 3.30 -24.51 -40.35
N ALA A 447 4.33 -24.21 -39.54
CA ALA A 447 4.21 -23.46 -38.29
C ALA A 447 4.39 -21.96 -38.45
N LYS A 448 4.55 -21.44 -39.68
CA LYS A 448 4.89 -20.04 -39.96
C LYS A 448 3.92 -19.03 -39.35
N GLY A 449 2.61 -19.28 -39.43
CA GLY A 449 1.58 -18.42 -38.83
C GLY A 449 1.65 -18.38 -37.30
N MET A 450 2.04 -19.51 -36.65
CA MET A 450 2.27 -19.57 -35.21
C MET A 450 3.53 -18.78 -34.80
N VAL A 451 4.59 -18.88 -35.61
CA VAL A 451 5.84 -18.14 -35.39
C VAL A 451 5.60 -16.62 -35.48
N ASP A 452 4.85 -16.18 -36.50
CA ASP A 452 4.53 -14.76 -36.67
C ASP A 452 3.65 -14.23 -35.51
N GLN A 453 2.72 -15.04 -35.02
CA GLN A 453 1.89 -14.70 -33.87
C GLN A 453 2.73 -14.58 -32.59
N ILE A 454 3.61 -15.54 -32.32
CA ILE A 454 4.51 -15.49 -31.15
C ILE A 454 5.48 -14.32 -31.27
N ALA A 455 6.01 -14.04 -32.46
CA ALA A 455 6.87 -12.88 -32.69
C ALA A 455 6.18 -11.55 -32.39
N MET A 456 4.90 -11.44 -32.75
CA MET A 456 4.09 -10.27 -32.39
C MET A 456 3.88 -10.19 -30.87
N GLU A 457 3.60 -11.31 -30.22
CA GLU A 457 3.34 -11.40 -28.79
C GLU A 457 4.60 -11.09 -27.95
N ILE A 458 5.81 -11.44 -28.42
CA ILE A 458 7.09 -11.04 -27.80
C ILE A 458 7.16 -9.52 -27.64
N HIS A 459 6.69 -8.76 -28.61
CA HIS A 459 6.77 -7.30 -28.58
C HIS A 459 5.58 -6.63 -27.88
N THR A 460 4.40 -7.24 -27.90
CA THR A 460 3.17 -6.65 -27.34
C THR A 460 2.92 -7.09 -25.90
N ASN A 461 3.13 -8.37 -25.59
CA ASN A 461 2.86 -8.97 -24.29
C ASN A 461 3.84 -10.10 -23.94
N PRO A 462 5.13 -9.81 -23.74
CA PRO A 462 6.15 -10.83 -23.49
C PRO A 462 5.86 -11.66 -22.21
N GLN A 463 5.18 -11.09 -21.23
CA GLN A 463 4.76 -11.82 -20.03
C GLN A 463 3.65 -12.85 -20.33
N GLY A 464 2.84 -12.63 -21.34
CA GLY A 464 1.82 -13.57 -21.80
C GLY A 464 2.42 -14.92 -22.22
N LEU A 465 3.61 -14.91 -22.82
CA LEU A 465 4.32 -16.13 -23.22
C LEU A 465 4.75 -16.98 -22.02
N TYR A 466 5.06 -16.35 -20.89
CA TYR A 466 5.35 -17.10 -19.66
C TYR A 466 4.13 -17.79 -19.06
N SER A 467 2.89 -17.40 -19.48
CA SER A 467 1.68 -18.08 -19.03
C SER A 467 1.67 -19.57 -19.38
N MET A 468 2.40 -19.96 -20.42
CA MET A 468 2.60 -21.37 -20.76
C MET A 468 3.32 -22.15 -19.65
N LEU A 469 4.20 -21.52 -18.88
CA LEU A 469 4.89 -22.14 -17.75
C LEU A 469 3.94 -22.39 -16.55
N PHE A 470 2.83 -21.66 -16.48
CA PHE A 470 1.85 -21.76 -15.39
C PHE A 470 0.69 -22.71 -15.70
N SER A 471 0.51 -23.13 -16.96
CA SER A 471 -0.59 -23.99 -17.41
C SER A 471 -0.08 -25.32 -17.98
N PRO A 472 -0.15 -26.41 -17.19
CA PRO A 472 0.20 -27.73 -17.69
C PRO A 472 -0.60 -28.13 -18.93
N GLU A 473 -1.87 -27.70 -19.03
CA GLU A 473 -2.75 -28.00 -20.17
C GLU A 473 -2.33 -27.26 -21.45
N ALA A 474 -1.89 -26.01 -21.34
CA ALA A 474 -1.35 -25.24 -22.46
C ALA A 474 -0.05 -25.88 -22.97
N MET A 475 0.78 -26.35 -22.04
CA MET A 475 2.05 -27.02 -22.36
C MET A 475 1.87 -28.40 -23.03
N GLN A 476 0.82 -29.14 -22.69
CA GLN A 476 0.50 -30.42 -23.34
C GLN A 476 0.09 -30.26 -24.82
N LYS A 477 -0.42 -29.09 -25.23
CA LYS A 477 -0.77 -28.80 -26.63
C LYS A 477 0.45 -28.53 -27.52
N VAL A 478 1.62 -28.28 -26.92
CA VAL A 478 2.88 -28.09 -27.64
C VAL A 478 3.55 -29.46 -27.90
N PRO A 479 3.96 -29.78 -29.14
CA PRO A 479 4.67 -31.01 -29.46
C PRO A 479 5.90 -31.21 -28.57
N GLU A 480 6.16 -32.43 -28.14
CA GLU A 480 7.21 -32.75 -27.15
C GLU A 480 8.60 -32.28 -27.59
N SER A 481 8.92 -32.46 -28.87
CA SER A 481 10.20 -31.98 -29.44
C SER A 481 10.41 -30.47 -29.40
N VAL A 482 9.33 -29.72 -29.44
CA VAL A 482 9.35 -28.24 -29.32
C VAL A 482 9.37 -27.84 -27.86
N ARG A 483 8.58 -28.52 -27.01
CA ARG A 483 8.47 -28.27 -25.59
C ARG A 483 9.80 -28.38 -24.87
N ASP A 484 10.61 -29.41 -25.17
CA ASP A 484 11.91 -29.64 -24.55
C ASP A 484 12.94 -28.56 -24.85
N GLN A 485 12.77 -27.83 -25.96
CA GLN A 485 13.61 -26.68 -26.31
C GLN A 485 13.01 -25.35 -25.79
N LEU A 486 11.69 -25.24 -25.76
CA LEU A 486 10.97 -24.03 -25.40
C LEU A 486 11.03 -23.73 -23.89
N ILE A 487 10.79 -24.77 -23.04
CA ILE A 487 10.75 -24.58 -21.58
C ILE A 487 12.06 -24.03 -21.02
N PRO A 488 13.26 -24.58 -21.37
CA PRO A 488 14.51 -24.01 -20.85
C PRO A 488 14.72 -22.56 -21.24
N VAL A 489 14.37 -22.18 -22.47
CA VAL A 489 14.51 -20.79 -22.95
C VAL A 489 13.55 -19.85 -22.23
N LEU A 490 12.29 -20.23 -22.06
CA LEU A 490 11.31 -19.44 -21.32
C LEU A 490 11.73 -19.26 -19.85
N LYS A 491 12.17 -20.36 -19.20
CA LYS A 491 12.64 -20.29 -17.81
C LYS A 491 13.90 -19.41 -17.68
N HIS A 492 14.88 -19.59 -18.57
CA HIS A 492 16.09 -18.77 -18.56
C HIS A 492 15.77 -17.28 -18.76
N SER A 493 14.96 -16.95 -19.77
CA SER A 493 14.54 -15.58 -20.04
C SER A 493 13.77 -14.98 -18.88
N MET A 494 12.95 -15.78 -18.18
CA MET A 494 12.21 -15.33 -17.00
C MET A 494 13.14 -15.08 -15.81
N VAL A 495 14.12 -15.96 -15.54
CA VAL A 495 15.12 -15.77 -14.49
C VAL A 495 15.90 -14.48 -14.71
N GLU A 496 16.48 -14.30 -15.91
CA GLU A 496 17.27 -13.11 -16.25
C GLU A 496 16.44 -11.82 -16.17
N SER A 497 15.17 -11.86 -16.62
CA SER A 497 14.29 -10.69 -16.53
C SER A 497 13.96 -10.35 -15.07
N LEU A 498 13.75 -11.33 -14.23
CA LEU A 498 13.47 -11.14 -12.80
C LEU A 498 14.72 -10.72 -12.02
N HIS A 499 15.92 -11.16 -12.39
CA HIS A 499 17.17 -10.65 -11.84
C HIS A 499 17.28 -9.13 -12.02
N VAL A 500 16.96 -8.63 -13.21
CA VAL A 500 16.97 -7.17 -13.46
C VAL A 500 15.93 -6.46 -12.59
N VAL A 501 14.74 -7.02 -12.44
CA VAL A 501 13.69 -6.47 -11.55
C VAL A 501 14.18 -6.39 -10.11
N PHE A 502 14.79 -7.47 -9.58
CA PHE A 502 15.33 -7.48 -8.22
C PHE A 502 16.54 -6.54 -8.05
N MET A 503 17.37 -6.40 -9.08
CA MET A 503 18.50 -5.47 -9.09
C MET A 503 18.02 -4.01 -9.06
N VAL A 504 16.99 -3.67 -9.83
CA VAL A 504 16.37 -2.33 -9.82
C VAL A 504 15.73 -2.08 -8.45
N SER A 505 15.02 -3.06 -7.88
CA SER A 505 14.43 -2.96 -6.54
C SER A 505 15.50 -2.74 -5.46
N PHE A 506 16.61 -3.47 -5.55
CA PHE A 506 17.80 -3.29 -4.69
C PHE A 506 18.33 -1.85 -4.78
N GLY A 507 18.53 -1.33 -6.00
CA GLY A 507 18.99 0.04 -6.23
C GLY A 507 18.04 1.09 -5.63
N ILE A 508 16.72 0.92 -5.82
CA ILE A 508 15.70 1.83 -5.28
C ILE A 508 15.73 1.84 -3.75
N VAL A 509 15.81 0.67 -3.11
CA VAL A 509 15.89 0.56 -1.64
C VAL A 509 17.19 1.15 -1.11
N LEU A 510 18.31 0.99 -1.82
CA LEU A 510 19.59 1.65 -1.48
C LEU A 510 19.49 3.18 -1.55
N VAL A 511 18.82 3.71 -2.59
CA VAL A 511 18.54 5.16 -2.66
C VAL A 511 17.74 5.61 -1.45
N GLY A 512 16.76 4.82 -0.99
CA GLY A 512 16.02 5.08 0.25
C GLY A 512 16.91 5.05 1.50
N ALA A 513 17.87 4.13 1.57
CA ALA A 513 18.87 4.09 2.64
C ALA A 513 19.77 5.34 2.62
N ILE A 514 20.22 5.75 1.45
CA ILE A 514 21.03 6.97 1.27
C ILE A 514 20.21 8.21 1.68
N LEU A 515 18.94 8.29 1.26
CA LEU A 515 18.04 9.39 1.65
C LEU A 515 17.89 9.49 3.18
N THR A 516 17.94 8.36 3.88
CA THR A 516 17.90 8.33 5.35
C THR A 516 19.11 9.02 6.00
N LEU A 517 20.25 9.10 5.31
CA LEU A 517 21.45 9.80 5.82
C LEU A 517 21.23 11.31 5.99
N TRP A 518 20.34 11.91 5.19
CA TRP A 518 19.98 13.32 5.30
C TRP A 518 18.89 13.59 6.35
N LEU A 519 18.32 12.53 6.95
CA LEU A 519 17.33 12.70 8.01
C LEU A 519 17.99 13.39 9.22
N PRO A 520 17.44 14.51 9.71
CA PRO A 520 17.94 15.19 10.91
C PRO A 520 17.69 14.32 12.15
N HIS A 521 18.32 14.69 13.27
CA HIS A 521 18.06 14.04 14.54
C HIS A 521 16.62 14.33 15.00
N ILE A 522 15.84 13.27 15.28
CA ILE A 522 14.46 13.38 15.77
C ILE A 522 14.44 12.94 17.23
N PRO A 523 14.26 13.87 18.19
CA PRO A 523 14.18 13.53 19.60
C PRO A 523 12.82 12.90 19.91
N LEU A 524 12.82 11.64 20.32
CA LEU A 524 11.60 10.94 20.72
C LEU A 524 11.30 11.20 22.20
N GLY A 525 10.10 11.72 22.51
CA GLY A 525 9.60 11.88 23.87
C GLY A 525 10.05 13.13 24.63
N SER A 526 10.93 13.96 24.09
CA SER A 526 11.43 15.19 24.77
C SER A 526 10.88 16.51 24.19
N ALA A 527 10.42 16.53 22.96
CA ALA A 527 10.00 17.77 22.27
C ALA A 527 8.77 18.47 22.88
N ARG A 528 7.99 17.78 23.71
CA ARG A 528 6.82 18.38 24.37
C ARG A 528 7.12 19.19 25.64
N LYS A 529 8.24 18.96 26.30
CA LYS A 529 8.63 19.74 27.49
C LYS A 529 9.10 21.14 27.10
N VAL A 530 9.89 21.25 26.03
CA VAL A 530 10.49 22.52 25.61
C VAL A 530 9.45 23.51 25.05
N THR A 531 8.43 23.03 24.33
CA THR A 531 7.39 23.94 23.77
C THR A 531 6.42 24.43 24.85
N GLN A 532 6.20 23.69 25.93
CA GLN A 532 5.41 24.15 27.06
C GLN A 532 6.20 25.09 27.97
N GLU A 533 7.48 24.88 28.17
CA GLU A 533 8.33 25.79 28.94
C GLU A 533 8.53 27.13 28.20
N ASN A 534 8.72 27.12 26.88
CA ASN A 534 8.84 28.37 26.11
C ASN A 534 7.52 29.17 26.02
N SER A 535 6.36 28.50 25.98
CA SER A 535 5.06 29.20 25.99
C SER A 535 4.67 29.76 27.36
N VAL A 536 5.29 29.29 28.44
CA VAL A 536 5.11 29.82 29.80
C VAL A 536 6.07 30.98 30.05
N ASN A 537 7.25 30.99 29.41
CA ASN A 537 8.25 32.06 29.58
C ASN A 537 8.06 33.28 28.63
N GLU A 538 7.19 33.18 27.62
CA GLU A 538 6.84 34.28 26.70
C GLU A 538 5.58 35.07 27.13
N SER A 539 5.13 34.99 28.38
CA SER A 539 4.15 35.92 28.92
C SER A 539 4.80 37.28 29.08
N PRO A 540 4.33 38.35 28.43
CA PRO A 540 4.91 39.68 28.59
C PRO A 540 4.80 40.12 30.03
N PRO A 541 5.78 40.88 30.56
CA PRO A 541 5.73 41.38 31.91
C PRO A 541 4.50 42.27 32.08
N VAL A 542 3.70 41.97 33.09
CA VAL A 542 2.58 42.83 33.52
C VAL A 542 3.19 44.19 33.90
N MET A 543 2.92 45.22 33.09
CA MET A 543 3.20 46.58 33.51
C MET A 543 2.20 46.97 34.60
N GLU A 544 2.66 47.02 35.82
CA GLU A 544 1.99 47.76 36.90
C GLU A 544 1.93 49.22 36.53
N LYS A 545 0.75 49.74 36.41
CA LYS A 545 0.40 51.15 36.65
C LYS A 545 -0.91 51.25 37.43
#